data_9277694f3c8ef345d84615de70ada5bb
#
_entry.id   9277694f3c8ef345d84615de70ada5bb
#
_cell.length_a   1.000
_cell.length_b   1.000
_cell.length_c   1.000
_cell.angle_alpha   90.00
_cell.angle_beta   90.00
_cell.angle_gamma   90.00
#
_symmetry.space_group_name_H-M   'P 1'
#
loop_
_entity.id
_entity.type
_entity.pdbx_description
1 polymer ?
#
loop_
_entity_poly.entity_id
_entity_poly.type
_entity_poly.pdbx_seq_one_letter_code
_entity_poly.pdbx_strand_id
1 'polypeptide(L)'
;MSSPKRQRREVASVPLLSASIDPRDFFNEHILARKPAKFSSHITDKSWKADKWSNDFLRERSGETILRVESRNSPNESFGRGIEKKIKFGAFIDSLSDHCETSYYLTTQELSYTHEGQPSLTSPPIDGLIGDFPWMPTLCGNLIPQNINMWFGSSKLPTSSGLHHDFHDNLYILLRGEKHITLFNPGEAHNMYTVGEIVKIHPNGRINYKNTLTNAGTSTG
;
A
#
# COMPACT_ATOMS: atom_id res chain seq x y z
N MET A 1 33.39 -32.36 -3.60
CA MET A 1 32.69 -31.47 -4.54
C MET A 1 32.32 -30.19 -3.81
N SER A 2 32.99 -29.09 -4.10
CA SER A 2 32.76 -27.81 -3.45
C SER A 2 31.49 -27.20 -4.02
N SER A 3 30.53 -26.89 -3.15
CA SER A 3 29.29 -26.16 -3.53
C SER A 3 29.66 -24.84 -4.20
N PRO A 4 29.02 -24.45 -5.31
CA PRO A 4 29.30 -23.20 -5.94
C PRO A 4 28.95 -22.06 -4.96
N LYS A 5 29.92 -21.19 -4.68
CA LYS A 5 29.70 -19.96 -3.91
C LYS A 5 28.65 -19.15 -4.64
N ARG A 6 27.46 -18.98 -4.03
CA ARG A 6 26.45 -18.02 -4.49
C ARG A 6 27.10 -16.63 -4.56
N GLN A 7 27.32 -16.15 -5.76
CA GLN A 7 27.71 -14.76 -5.97
C GLN A 7 26.59 -13.88 -5.40
N ARG A 8 26.90 -13.08 -4.39
CA ARG A 8 25.99 -12.03 -3.92
C ARG A 8 25.79 -11.08 -5.10
N ARG A 9 24.61 -11.09 -5.71
CA ARG A 9 24.24 -10.06 -6.69
C ARG A 9 24.25 -8.72 -5.96
N GLU A 10 24.94 -7.77 -6.57
CA GLU A 10 24.99 -6.40 -6.07
C GLU A 10 23.57 -5.81 -6.13
N VAL A 11 23.09 -5.31 -5.01
CA VAL A 11 21.75 -4.66 -4.95
C VAL A 11 21.92 -3.28 -5.54
N ALA A 12 21.38 -3.08 -6.73
CA ALA A 12 21.35 -1.76 -7.35
C ALA A 12 20.49 -0.79 -6.53
N SER A 13 20.97 0.43 -6.33
CA SER A 13 20.17 1.47 -5.69
C SER A 13 19.13 2.00 -6.68
N VAL A 14 17.92 2.27 -6.17
CA VAL A 14 16.88 2.95 -6.94
C VAL A 14 17.31 4.42 -7.16
N PRO A 15 17.27 4.94 -8.40
CA PRO A 15 17.68 6.31 -8.67
C PRO A 15 16.83 7.33 -7.92
N LEU A 16 17.48 8.38 -7.41
CA LEU A 16 16.84 9.48 -6.74
C LEU A 16 16.62 10.62 -7.78
N LEU A 17 15.36 10.96 -8.00
CA LEU A 17 14.95 11.96 -8.97
C LEU A 17 14.46 13.25 -8.28
N SER A 18 14.47 14.35 -9.02
CA SER A 18 13.75 15.55 -8.63
C SER A 18 12.25 15.37 -8.84
N ALA A 19 11.43 15.83 -7.90
CA ALA A 19 9.97 15.86 -8.08
C ALA A 19 9.51 16.86 -9.17
N SER A 20 10.41 17.69 -9.68
CA SER A 20 10.19 18.62 -10.81
C SER A 20 10.61 18.05 -12.17
N ILE A 21 10.88 16.75 -12.25
CA ILE A 21 11.13 16.09 -13.54
C ILE A 21 9.94 16.31 -14.49
N ASP A 22 10.21 16.50 -15.76
CA ASP A 22 9.12 16.59 -16.75
C ASP A 22 8.30 15.30 -16.76
N PRO A 23 6.97 15.38 -16.72
CA PRO A 23 6.11 14.18 -16.66
C PRO A 23 6.28 13.23 -17.85
N ARG A 24 6.61 13.75 -19.04
CA ARG A 24 6.86 12.94 -20.23
C ARG A 24 8.18 12.18 -20.10
N ASP A 25 9.21 12.83 -19.60
CA ASP A 25 10.50 12.20 -19.37
C ASP A 25 10.36 11.12 -18.29
N PHE A 26 9.65 11.42 -17.19
CA PHE A 26 9.34 10.44 -16.17
C PHE A 26 8.58 9.24 -16.74
N PHE A 27 7.57 9.48 -17.57
CA PHE A 27 6.84 8.40 -18.23
C PHE A 27 7.74 7.52 -19.08
N ASN A 28 8.54 8.13 -19.97
CA ASN A 28 9.36 7.38 -20.91
C ASN A 28 10.52 6.63 -20.25
N GLU A 29 11.20 7.28 -19.32
CA GLU A 29 12.43 6.74 -18.71
C GLU A 29 12.18 5.77 -17.56
N HIS A 30 11.05 5.90 -16.90
CA HIS A 30 10.73 5.10 -15.70
C HIS A 30 9.49 4.22 -15.88
N ILE A 31 8.34 4.80 -16.21
CA ILE A 31 7.08 4.03 -16.24
C ILE A 31 7.08 3.06 -17.41
N LEU A 32 7.27 3.56 -18.64
CA LEU A 32 7.33 2.72 -19.84
C LEU A 32 8.50 1.75 -19.79
N ALA A 33 9.63 2.18 -19.28
CA ALA A 33 10.83 1.37 -19.14
C ALA A 33 10.80 0.41 -17.95
N ARG A 34 9.74 0.41 -17.13
CA ARG A 34 9.55 -0.43 -15.92
C ARG A 34 10.71 -0.28 -14.93
N LYS A 35 11.22 0.91 -14.77
CA LYS A 35 12.33 1.25 -13.87
C LYS A 35 11.81 2.01 -12.66
N PRO A 36 11.99 1.50 -11.43
CA PRO A 36 11.57 2.22 -10.25
C PRO A 36 12.39 3.51 -10.07
N ALA A 37 11.77 4.49 -9.44
CA ALA A 37 12.41 5.74 -9.05
C ALA A 37 12.00 6.13 -7.63
N LYS A 38 12.85 6.90 -6.96
CA LYS A 38 12.58 7.52 -5.66
C LYS A 38 12.69 9.02 -5.81
N PHE A 39 11.83 9.78 -5.15
CA PHE A 39 11.89 11.23 -5.14
C PHE A 39 12.44 11.74 -3.82
N SER A 40 13.24 12.81 -3.87
CA SER A 40 13.90 13.41 -2.71
C SER A 40 13.03 14.38 -1.94
N SER A 41 11.92 14.81 -2.53
CA SER A 41 11.02 15.80 -1.97
C SER A 41 9.56 15.37 -2.13
N HIS A 42 8.69 16.06 -1.39
CA HIS A 42 7.25 15.88 -1.48
C HIS A 42 6.70 16.24 -2.86
N ILE A 43 5.44 15.86 -3.09
CA ILE A 43 4.67 16.32 -4.24
C ILE A 43 4.63 17.84 -4.24
N THR A 44 4.95 18.46 -5.40
CA THR A 44 5.06 19.91 -5.54
C THR A 44 3.74 20.59 -5.90
N ASP A 45 2.67 19.83 -6.06
CA ASP A 45 1.33 20.35 -6.35
C ASP A 45 0.82 21.25 -5.24
N LYS A 46 0.31 22.45 -5.60
CA LYS A 46 -0.18 23.44 -4.63
C LYS A 46 -1.37 22.94 -3.79
N SER A 47 -2.13 21.99 -4.29
CA SER A 47 -3.26 21.36 -3.60
C SER A 47 -2.82 20.33 -2.57
N TRP A 48 -1.53 19.96 -2.52
CA TRP A 48 -1.01 19.00 -1.55
C TRP A 48 -0.99 19.58 -0.14
N LYS A 49 -1.77 19.00 0.76
CA LYS A 49 -1.89 19.38 2.17
C LYS A 49 -1.74 18.19 3.12
N ALA A 50 -1.55 16.97 2.57
CA ALA A 50 -1.50 15.76 3.39
C ALA A 50 -0.34 15.73 4.40
N ASP A 51 0.69 16.55 4.22
CA ASP A 51 1.77 16.73 5.20
C ASP A 51 1.26 17.26 6.56
N LYS A 52 0.06 17.85 6.58
CA LYS A 52 -0.57 18.42 7.79
C LYS A 52 -1.47 17.42 8.52
N TRP A 53 -1.62 16.22 8.02
CA TRP A 53 -2.50 15.22 8.62
C TRP A 53 -1.93 14.72 9.95
N SER A 54 -2.36 15.34 11.05
CA SER A 54 -2.16 14.82 12.40
C SER A 54 -3.20 13.75 12.74
N ASN A 55 -2.99 13.02 13.83
CA ASN A 55 -3.98 12.07 14.32
C ASN A 55 -5.31 12.76 14.68
N ASP A 56 -5.24 13.94 15.29
CA ASP A 56 -6.42 14.72 15.65
C ASP A 56 -7.17 15.22 14.42
N PHE A 57 -6.45 15.71 13.40
CA PHE A 57 -7.05 16.11 12.13
C PHE A 57 -7.76 14.95 11.44
N LEU A 58 -7.11 13.78 11.35
CA LEU A 58 -7.68 12.59 10.74
C LEU A 58 -8.92 12.10 11.51
N ARG A 59 -8.88 12.16 12.85
CA ARG A 59 -10.01 11.82 13.71
C ARG A 59 -11.19 12.77 13.49
N GLU A 60 -10.95 14.06 13.45
CA GLU A 60 -11.97 15.07 13.21
C GLU A 60 -12.65 14.87 11.85
N ARG A 61 -11.85 14.63 10.81
CA ARG A 61 -12.35 14.54 9.43
C ARG A 61 -13.09 13.24 9.12
N SER A 62 -12.61 12.12 9.62
CA SER A 62 -13.08 10.79 9.20
C SER A 62 -13.26 9.82 10.37
N GLY A 63 -13.19 10.27 11.62
CA GLY A 63 -13.16 9.39 12.79
C GLY A 63 -14.36 8.45 12.94
N GLU A 64 -15.54 8.87 12.50
CA GLU A 64 -16.77 8.06 12.55
C GLU A 64 -16.87 7.01 11.43
N THR A 65 -16.00 7.09 10.44
CA THR A 65 -16.00 6.17 9.32
C THR A 65 -15.64 4.75 9.75
N ILE A 66 -16.44 3.77 9.35
CA ILE A 66 -16.18 2.35 9.64
C ILE A 66 -15.18 1.81 8.62
N LEU A 67 -14.11 1.23 9.10
CA LEU A 67 -13.05 0.64 8.31
C LEU A 67 -12.93 -0.86 8.59
N ARG A 68 -12.40 -1.57 7.61
CA ARG A 68 -11.86 -2.91 7.78
C ARG A 68 -10.37 -2.81 8.05
N VAL A 69 -9.95 -3.34 9.16
CA VAL A 69 -8.55 -3.38 9.57
C VAL A 69 -8.12 -4.82 9.80
N GLU A 70 -6.87 -5.10 9.52
CA GLU A 70 -6.26 -6.35 9.90
C GLU A 70 -5.82 -6.28 11.36
N SER A 71 -6.28 -7.24 12.18
CA SER A 71 -5.81 -7.47 13.55
C SER A 71 -4.87 -8.66 13.54
N ARG A 72 -3.62 -8.46 13.96
CA ARG A 72 -2.66 -9.55 14.07
C ARG A 72 -2.74 -10.20 15.45
N ASN A 73 -2.58 -11.52 15.47
CA ASN A 73 -2.57 -12.30 16.71
C ASN A 73 -1.21 -12.25 17.40
N SER A 74 -0.15 -11.90 16.65
CA SER A 74 1.21 -11.83 17.15
C SER A 74 1.98 -10.68 16.47
N PRO A 75 2.87 -9.98 17.18
CA PRO A 75 3.77 -8.98 16.60
C PRO A 75 4.66 -9.53 15.48
N ASN A 76 4.96 -10.81 15.51
CA ASN A 76 5.81 -11.49 14.52
C ASN A 76 5.03 -11.99 13.30
N GLU A 77 3.73 -11.85 13.27
CA GLU A 77 2.90 -12.27 12.15
C GLU A 77 3.02 -11.28 10.99
N SER A 78 3.23 -11.79 9.77
CA SER A 78 3.27 -10.97 8.57
C SER A 78 1.88 -10.43 8.25
N PHE A 79 1.81 -9.24 7.64
CA PHE A 79 0.55 -8.69 7.14
C PHE A 79 -0.08 -9.60 6.09
N GLY A 80 -1.43 -9.59 6.03
CA GLY A 80 -2.22 -10.43 5.15
C GLY A 80 -2.60 -11.79 5.75
N ARG A 81 -2.20 -12.08 6.99
CA ARG A 81 -2.54 -13.30 7.71
C ARG A 81 -3.41 -13.10 8.94
N GLY A 82 -3.63 -11.85 9.33
CA GLY A 82 -4.44 -11.49 10.48
C GLY A 82 -5.96 -11.66 10.23
N ILE A 83 -6.72 -11.39 11.27
CA ILE A 83 -8.18 -11.43 11.26
C ILE A 83 -8.71 -10.06 10.86
N GLU A 84 -9.63 -10.02 9.92
CA GLU A 84 -10.33 -8.78 9.56
C GLU A 84 -11.30 -8.36 10.68
N LYS A 85 -11.24 -7.10 11.07
CA LYS A 85 -12.18 -6.47 12.01
C LYS A 85 -12.72 -5.18 11.43
N LYS A 86 -13.97 -4.86 11.77
CA LYS A 86 -14.60 -3.57 11.47
C LYS A 86 -14.52 -2.68 12.68
N ILE A 87 -13.89 -1.53 12.55
CA ILE A 87 -13.77 -0.53 13.63
C ILE A 87 -13.95 0.87 13.07
N LYS A 88 -14.31 1.84 13.93
CA LYS A 88 -14.28 3.25 13.55
C LYS A 88 -12.84 3.73 13.35
N PHE A 89 -12.62 4.63 12.38
CA PHE A 89 -11.28 5.18 12.12
C PHE A 89 -10.71 5.91 13.34
N GLY A 90 -11.54 6.61 14.11
CA GLY A 90 -11.11 7.23 15.36
C GLY A 90 -10.58 6.19 16.36
N ALA A 91 -11.27 5.08 16.56
CA ALA A 91 -10.81 4.00 17.41
C ALA A 91 -9.52 3.33 16.89
N PHE A 92 -9.39 3.23 15.56
CA PHE A 92 -8.14 2.79 14.95
C PHE A 92 -6.98 3.74 15.29
N ILE A 93 -7.18 5.06 15.15
CA ILE A 93 -6.17 6.07 15.48
C ILE A 93 -5.77 5.99 16.97
N ASP A 94 -6.74 5.79 17.86
CA ASP A 94 -6.47 5.64 19.29
C ASP A 94 -5.60 4.40 19.58
N SER A 95 -5.79 3.34 18.80
CA SER A 95 -5.02 2.09 18.95
C SER A 95 -3.56 2.21 18.52
N LEU A 96 -3.18 3.28 17.78
CA LEU A 96 -1.80 3.51 17.36
C LEU A 96 -0.89 4.01 18.50
N SER A 97 -1.47 4.35 19.65
CA SER A 97 -0.71 4.77 20.83
C SER A 97 0.11 3.60 21.40
N ASP A 98 1.24 3.92 22.03
CA ASP A 98 2.18 2.93 22.60
C ASP A 98 1.58 2.04 23.70
N HIS A 99 0.41 2.39 24.19
CA HIS A 99 -0.27 1.68 25.28
C HIS A 99 -1.25 0.60 24.81
N CYS A 100 -1.49 0.49 23.49
CA CYS A 100 -2.41 -0.52 22.99
C CYS A 100 -1.70 -1.85 22.71
N GLU A 101 -2.18 -2.94 23.31
CA GLU A 101 -1.66 -4.29 23.06
C GLU A 101 -2.04 -4.82 21.67
N THR A 102 -3.13 -4.32 21.11
CA THR A 102 -3.65 -4.77 19.82
C THR A 102 -3.01 -3.99 18.67
N SER A 103 -2.33 -4.70 17.78
CA SER A 103 -1.77 -4.12 16.57
C SER A 103 -2.75 -4.25 15.41
N TYR A 104 -3.27 -3.11 14.97
CA TYR A 104 -4.11 -3.02 13.78
C TYR A 104 -3.31 -2.47 12.60
N TYR A 105 -3.72 -2.89 11.40
CA TYR A 105 -3.20 -2.36 10.16
C TYR A 105 -4.34 -2.04 9.21
N LEU A 106 -4.40 -0.77 8.81
CA LEU A 106 -5.31 -0.30 7.77
C LEU A 106 -4.67 -0.60 6.41
N THR A 107 -5.39 -1.31 5.58
CA THR A 107 -4.99 -1.67 4.21
C THR A 107 -6.08 -1.20 3.25
N THR A 108 -5.97 -1.58 1.99
CA THR A 108 -6.96 -1.28 0.96
C THR A 108 -8.36 -1.67 1.40
N GLN A 109 -9.29 -0.74 1.28
CA GLN A 109 -10.71 -0.95 1.57
C GLN A 109 -11.46 -1.47 0.34
N GLU A 110 -12.70 -1.90 0.53
CA GLU A 110 -13.58 -2.19 -0.59
C GLU A 110 -13.85 -0.92 -1.42
N LEU A 111 -14.03 -1.12 -2.71
CA LEU A 111 -14.40 -0.02 -3.60
C LEU A 111 -15.73 0.59 -3.17
N SER A 112 -15.75 1.90 -3.09
CA SER A 112 -16.98 2.68 -2.99
C SER A 112 -17.57 2.89 -4.38
N TYR A 113 -18.86 3.17 -4.45
CA TYR A 113 -19.54 3.48 -5.70
C TYR A 113 -20.25 4.83 -5.59
N THR A 114 -20.26 5.58 -6.68
CA THR A 114 -21.03 6.82 -6.79
C THR A 114 -22.52 6.52 -6.84
N HIS A 115 -23.36 7.54 -6.72
CA HIS A 115 -24.81 7.41 -6.89
C HIS A 115 -25.23 6.86 -8.26
N GLU A 116 -24.36 7.03 -9.26
CA GLU A 116 -24.57 6.53 -10.62
C GLU A 116 -24.02 5.10 -10.81
N GLY A 117 -23.55 4.46 -9.74
CA GLY A 117 -23.03 3.10 -9.78
C GLY A 117 -21.63 2.96 -10.37
N GLN A 118 -20.90 4.08 -10.56
CA GLN A 118 -19.52 4.06 -11.02
C GLN A 118 -18.58 3.80 -9.83
N PRO A 119 -17.50 3.02 -10.02
CA PRO A 119 -16.51 2.83 -8.97
C PRO A 119 -15.84 4.16 -8.62
N SER A 120 -15.74 4.46 -7.33
CA SER A 120 -14.99 5.61 -6.83
C SER A 120 -13.49 5.35 -6.89
N LEU A 121 -12.71 6.39 -7.17
CA LEU A 121 -11.23 6.34 -7.11
C LEU A 121 -10.73 6.24 -5.67
N THR A 122 -11.53 6.65 -4.71
CA THR A 122 -11.21 6.62 -3.29
C THR A 122 -12.14 5.67 -2.54
N SER A 123 -11.70 5.29 -1.36
CA SER A 123 -12.45 4.51 -0.39
C SER A 123 -12.20 5.08 1.01
N PRO A 124 -13.03 4.74 2.02
CA PRO A 124 -12.78 5.19 3.38
C PRO A 124 -11.37 4.85 3.89
N PRO A 125 -10.69 5.72 4.64
CA PRO A 125 -11.11 7.05 5.10
C PRO A 125 -10.77 8.18 4.14
N ILE A 126 -10.19 7.88 2.99
CA ILE A 126 -9.70 8.86 2.00
C ILE A 126 -10.84 9.75 1.47
N ASP A 127 -12.07 9.23 1.37
CA ASP A 127 -13.23 9.98 0.91
C ASP A 127 -13.43 11.30 1.66
N GLY A 128 -13.14 11.32 2.96
CA GLY A 128 -13.21 12.53 3.79
C GLY A 128 -12.03 13.50 3.63
N LEU A 129 -11.02 13.13 2.86
CA LEU A 129 -9.72 13.83 2.75
C LEU A 129 -9.42 14.31 1.33
N ILE A 130 -10.32 14.13 0.39
CA ILE A 130 -10.15 14.39 -1.06
C ILE A 130 -9.80 15.85 -1.40
N GLY A 131 -10.07 16.80 -0.51
CA GLY A 131 -9.69 18.22 -0.69
C GLY A 131 -8.24 18.54 -0.33
N ASP A 132 -7.47 17.56 0.14
CA ASP A 132 -6.13 17.78 0.68
C ASP A 132 -5.01 17.25 -0.24
N PHE A 133 -5.35 16.70 -1.40
CA PHE A 133 -4.38 16.22 -2.37
C PHE A 133 -4.95 16.29 -3.79
N PRO A 134 -4.09 16.38 -4.82
CA PRO A 134 -4.54 16.32 -6.20
C PRO A 134 -4.98 14.90 -6.55
N TRP A 135 -6.09 14.76 -7.28
CA TRP A 135 -6.53 13.48 -7.82
C TRP A 135 -5.47 12.82 -8.71
N MET A 136 -4.74 13.66 -9.41
CA MET A 136 -3.61 13.28 -10.24
C MET A 136 -2.47 14.26 -9.98
N PRO A 137 -1.39 13.85 -9.33
CA PRO A 137 -0.19 14.66 -9.21
C PRO A 137 0.36 15.04 -10.60
N THR A 138 0.83 16.26 -10.74
CA THR A 138 1.41 16.77 -12.00
C THR A 138 2.49 15.85 -12.55
N LEU A 139 3.27 15.24 -11.68
CA LEU A 139 4.30 14.26 -12.02
C LEU A 139 3.75 13.08 -12.86
N CYS A 140 2.51 12.68 -12.65
CA CYS A 140 1.91 11.55 -13.36
C CYS A 140 1.46 11.87 -14.79
N GLY A 141 1.48 13.15 -15.19
CA GLY A 141 1.12 13.57 -16.54
C GLY A 141 -0.27 13.09 -16.97
N ASN A 142 -0.35 12.34 -18.04
CA ASN A 142 -1.60 11.85 -18.62
C ASN A 142 -1.99 10.43 -18.17
N LEU A 143 -1.41 9.92 -17.10
CA LEU A 143 -1.83 8.63 -16.54
C LEU A 143 -3.25 8.73 -15.99
N ILE A 144 -3.96 7.61 -16.01
CA ILE A 144 -5.33 7.52 -15.47
C ILE A 144 -5.25 6.85 -14.09
N PRO A 145 -5.68 7.54 -13.01
CA PRO A 145 -5.71 6.93 -11.70
C PRO A 145 -6.74 5.80 -11.65
N GLN A 146 -6.36 4.69 -11.07
CA GLN A 146 -7.25 3.55 -10.86
C GLN A 146 -7.80 3.52 -9.45
N ASN A 147 -6.98 3.86 -8.47
CA ASN A 147 -7.35 3.82 -7.07
C ASN A 147 -6.40 4.69 -6.23
N ILE A 148 -6.92 5.28 -5.16
CA ILE A 148 -6.15 6.01 -4.15
C ILE A 148 -6.42 5.36 -2.81
N ASN A 149 -5.38 4.76 -2.24
CA ASN A 149 -5.47 3.96 -1.01
C ASN A 149 -4.64 4.58 0.12
N MET A 150 -4.98 4.21 1.34
CA MET A 150 -4.20 4.51 2.53
C MET A 150 -3.76 3.21 3.21
N TRP A 151 -2.47 3.11 3.51
CA TRP A 151 -1.92 2.10 4.41
C TRP A 151 -1.43 2.78 5.67
N PHE A 152 -1.93 2.33 6.80
CA PHE A 152 -1.63 2.98 8.06
C PHE A 152 -1.56 1.94 9.19
N GLY A 153 -0.53 2.06 10.02
CA GLY A 153 -0.35 1.21 11.17
C GLY A 153 0.84 1.66 12.00
N SER A 154 0.95 1.11 13.18
CA SER A 154 2.08 1.31 14.08
C SER A 154 2.60 -0.05 14.54
N SER A 155 3.91 -0.19 14.68
CA SER A 155 4.53 -1.38 15.25
C SER A 155 5.84 -1.03 15.92
N LYS A 156 6.07 -1.60 17.11
CA LYS A 156 7.35 -1.46 17.83
C LYS A 156 8.48 -2.24 17.18
N LEU A 157 8.15 -3.27 16.42
CA LEU A 157 9.09 -4.12 15.71
C LEU A 157 8.91 -3.97 14.20
N PRO A 158 9.97 -4.13 13.40
CA PRO A 158 9.82 -4.17 11.96
C PRO A 158 8.82 -5.23 11.53
N THR A 159 7.93 -4.88 10.61
CA THR A 159 6.91 -5.76 10.05
C THR A 159 7.08 -5.85 8.56
N SER A 160 6.60 -6.93 7.95
CA SER A 160 6.72 -7.17 6.51
C SER A 160 5.36 -7.48 5.90
N SER A 161 5.12 -6.97 4.69
CA SER A 161 3.99 -7.38 3.84
C SER A 161 4.27 -8.66 3.05
N GLY A 162 5.49 -9.21 3.18
CA GLY A 162 5.91 -10.37 2.40
C GLY A 162 6.19 -10.06 0.93
N LEU A 163 6.63 -11.08 0.20
CA LEU A 163 6.83 -10.98 -1.24
C LEU A 163 5.47 -11.03 -1.95
N HIS A 164 5.16 -10.01 -2.74
CA HIS A 164 3.95 -9.92 -3.55
C HIS A 164 4.22 -9.05 -4.78
N HIS A 165 3.30 -8.97 -5.69
CA HIS A 165 3.30 -7.99 -6.77
C HIS A 165 1.95 -7.26 -6.79
N ASP A 166 1.99 -6.02 -7.21
CA ASP A 166 0.80 -5.22 -7.47
C ASP A 166 0.49 -5.23 -8.97
N PHE A 167 -0.81 -5.18 -9.33
CA PHE A 167 -1.24 -5.27 -10.72
C PHE A 167 -1.09 -3.96 -11.48
N HIS A 168 -0.91 -2.85 -10.78
CA HIS A 168 -0.82 -1.51 -11.32
C HIS A 168 0.51 -0.86 -10.96
N ASP A 169 0.91 0.12 -11.76
CA ASP A 169 2.00 1.00 -11.38
C ASP A 169 1.57 1.86 -10.20
N ASN A 170 2.44 2.00 -9.20
CA ASN A 170 2.12 2.69 -7.96
C ASN A 170 2.98 3.94 -7.79
N LEU A 171 2.35 5.06 -7.46
CA LEU A 171 3.01 6.19 -6.81
C LEU A 171 2.81 6.05 -5.30
N TYR A 172 3.86 5.59 -4.60
CA TYR A 172 3.84 5.42 -3.16
C TYR A 172 4.37 6.67 -2.45
N ILE A 173 3.56 7.26 -1.60
CA ILE A 173 3.88 8.48 -0.85
C ILE A 173 3.95 8.14 0.62
N LEU A 174 5.13 8.27 1.23
CA LEU A 174 5.33 8.05 2.65
C LEU A 174 5.09 9.35 3.42
N LEU A 175 4.00 9.41 4.17
CA LEU A 175 3.64 10.59 4.96
C LEU A 175 4.33 10.60 6.32
N ARG A 176 4.42 9.44 6.98
CA ARG A 176 5.02 9.28 8.32
C ARG A 176 5.70 7.94 8.47
N GLY A 177 6.74 7.91 9.29
CA GLY A 177 7.47 6.68 9.62
C GLY A 177 8.55 6.32 8.61
N GLU A 178 8.90 5.04 8.56
CA GLU A 178 9.92 4.49 7.69
C GLU A 178 9.41 3.26 6.95
N LYS A 179 9.70 3.15 5.66
CA LYS A 179 9.36 2.00 4.82
C LYS A 179 10.59 1.56 4.04
N HIS A 180 11.02 0.33 4.25
CA HIS A 180 12.04 -0.31 3.43
C HIS A 180 11.37 -1.15 2.34
N ILE A 181 11.66 -0.85 1.07
CA ILE A 181 11.08 -1.54 -0.07
C ILE A 181 12.22 -2.21 -0.86
N THR A 182 12.08 -3.52 -1.06
CA THR A 182 12.97 -4.29 -1.93
C THR A 182 12.20 -4.68 -3.19
N LEU A 183 12.70 -4.27 -4.35
CA LEU A 183 12.07 -4.55 -5.63
C LEU A 183 12.89 -5.58 -6.41
N PHE A 184 12.20 -6.48 -7.08
CA PHE A 184 12.79 -7.46 -7.98
C PHE A 184 12.33 -7.19 -9.41
N ASN A 185 13.22 -7.44 -10.36
CA ASN A 185 12.85 -7.32 -11.77
C ASN A 185 11.71 -8.30 -12.10
N PRO A 186 10.68 -7.88 -12.84
CA PRO A 186 9.59 -8.78 -13.25
C PRO A 186 10.06 -10.06 -13.97
N GLY A 187 11.17 -9.98 -14.73
CA GLY A 187 11.80 -11.14 -15.36
C GLY A 187 12.33 -12.20 -14.40
N GLU A 188 12.48 -11.87 -13.12
CA GLU A 188 12.91 -12.82 -12.07
C GLU A 188 11.73 -13.58 -11.44
N ALA A 189 10.50 -13.37 -11.89
CA ALA A 189 9.30 -13.97 -11.28
C ALA A 189 9.40 -15.50 -11.15
N HIS A 190 9.99 -16.18 -12.14
CA HIS A 190 10.22 -17.62 -12.11
C HIS A 190 11.24 -18.06 -11.03
N ASN A 191 12.11 -17.16 -10.58
CA ASN A 191 13.09 -17.40 -9.52
C ASN A 191 12.54 -17.08 -8.13
N MET A 192 11.32 -16.52 -8.02
CA MET A 192 10.71 -16.11 -6.74
C MET A 192 9.99 -17.27 -6.05
N TYR A 193 9.95 -18.46 -6.67
CA TYR A 193 9.29 -19.63 -6.11
C TYR A 193 7.86 -19.34 -5.64
N THR A 194 7.14 -18.52 -6.42
CA THR A 194 5.73 -18.28 -6.16
C THR A 194 4.99 -19.60 -6.27
N VAL A 195 4.32 -20.00 -5.20
CA VAL A 195 3.65 -21.28 -5.08
C VAL A 195 2.14 -21.10 -5.08
N GLY A 196 1.47 -22.00 -5.76
CA GLY A 196 0.03 -22.20 -5.69
C GLY A 196 -0.71 -21.84 -6.98
N GLU A 197 -1.82 -22.54 -7.16
CA GLU A 197 -2.83 -22.22 -8.17
C GLU A 197 -3.71 -21.10 -7.64
N ILE A 198 -3.87 -20.02 -8.41
CA ILE A 198 -4.72 -18.90 -8.04
C ILE A 198 -6.18 -19.34 -8.10
N VAL A 199 -6.89 -19.25 -6.97
CA VAL A 199 -8.32 -19.56 -6.88
C VAL A 199 -9.17 -18.31 -6.98
N LYS A 200 -8.71 -17.22 -6.33
CA LYS A 200 -9.46 -15.97 -6.27
C LYS A 200 -8.53 -14.78 -6.12
N ILE A 201 -8.84 -13.71 -6.85
CA ILE A 201 -8.26 -12.39 -6.67
C ILE A 201 -9.37 -11.50 -6.11
N HIS A 202 -9.13 -10.92 -4.95
CA HIS A 202 -10.07 -9.99 -4.33
C HIS A 202 -9.93 -8.59 -4.94
N PRO A 203 -10.96 -7.73 -4.87
CA PRO A 203 -10.90 -6.37 -5.40
C PRO A 203 -9.76 -5.52 -4.82
N ASN A 204 -9.32 -5.83 -3.61
CA ASN A 204 -8.18 -5.18 -2.95
C ASN A 204 -6.80 -5.75 -3.35
N GLY A 205 -6.73 -6.59 -4.38
CA GLY A 205 -5.48 -7.20 -4.85
C GLY A 205 -5.03 -8.44 -4.07
N ARG A 206 -5.74 -8.83 -3.00
CA ARG A 206 -5.41 -10.05 -2.26
C ARG A 206 -5.65 -11.29 -3.12
N ILE A 207 -4.70 -12.23 -3.08
CA ILE A 207 -4.79 -13.48 -3.83
C ILE A 207 -4.98 -14.66 -2.88
N ASN A 208 -5.97 -15.49 -3.15
CA ASN A 208 -6.13 -16.79 -2.54
C ASN A 208 -5.56 -17.86 -3.47
N TYR A 209 -4.73 -18.72 -2.92
CA TYR A 209 -4.19 -19.88 -3.62
C TYR A 209 -4.87 -21.16 -3.13
N LYS A 210 -4.96 -22.16 -4.00
CA LYS A 210 -5.49 -23.48 -3.67
C LYS A 210 -4.71 -24.09 -2.50
N ASN A 211 -5.43 -24.65 -1.55
CA ASN A 211 -4.86 -25.25 -0.33
C ASN A 211 -4.09 -24.29 0.61
N THR A 212 -4.20 -22.99 0.45
CA THR A 212 -3.76 -22.06 1.49
C THR A 212 -4.91 -21.81 2.45
N LEU A 213 -4.72 -22.15 3.72
CA LEU A 213 -5.61 -21.73 4.79
C LEU A 213 -5.50 -20.20 4.88
N THR A 214 -6.50 -19.50 4.33
CA THR A 214 -6.66 -18.08 4.63
C THR A 214 -7.28 -18.00 6.01
N ASN A 215 -6.58 -17.44 6.98
CA ASN A 215 -7.08 -17.21 8.34
C ASN A 215 -8.21 -16.17 8.42
N ALA A 216 -8.77 -15.75 7.32
CA ALA A 216 -10.04 -15.04 7.27
C ALA A 216 -11.14 -16.10 7.16
N GLY A 217 -11.73 -16.45 8.28
CA GLY A 217 -12.72 -17.51 8.51
C GLY A 217 -13.95 -17.57 7.61
N THR A 218 -13.74 -17.62 6.31
CA THR A 218 -14.74 -17.95 5.31
C THR A 218 -14.27 -19.20 4.59
N SER A 219 -14.79 -20.32 5.02
CA SER A 219 -14.91 -21.53 4.22
C SER A 219 -15.52 -21.12 2.87
N THR A 220 -14.75 -21.24 1.80
CA THR A 220 -15.30 -21.22 0.45
C THR A 220 -15.78 -22.60 0.15
N GLY A 221 -17.11 -22.81 0.27
CA GLY A 221 -17.81 -23.89 -0.42
C GLY A 221 -17.88 -23.61 -1.90
#